data_f9ae3539f5650a3708e2e16b1bb112e1
#
_entry.id   f9ae3539f5650a3708e2e16b1bb112e1
#
_cell.length_a   1.000
_cell.length_b   1.000
_cell.length_c   1.000
_cell.angle_alpha   90.00
_cell.angle_beta   90.00
_cell.angle_gamma   90.00
#
_symmetry.space_group_name_H-M   'P 1'
#
loop_
_entity.id
_entity.type
_entity.pdbx_description
1 polymer ?
#
loop_
_entity_poly.entity_id
_entity_poly.type
_entity_poly.pdbx_seq_one_letter_code
_entity_poly.pdbx_strand_id
1 'polypeptide(L)'
;MMREPGIPDHLTPLKTASPQRLDGRWWSDQHDDGYRGGGDARQEIATVFHEACGLDDLFQNPIAVVAELGFGAGLSMLETIDRFREVAPADARLCLVSCEKFPIDPESAKEM
;
A
#
# COMPACT_ATOMS: atom_id res chain seq x y z
N MET A 1 3.96 18.76 24.46
CA MET A 1 3.45 17.87 23.37
C MET A 1 3.89 16.45 23.65
N MET A 2 2.95 15.54 23.72
CA MET A 2 3.26 14.13 23.92
C MET A 2 3.69 13.49 22.61
N ARG A 3 4.80 12.73 22.63
CA ARG A 3 5.23 11.94 21.48
C ARG A 3 4.48 10.62 21.48
N GLU A 4 4.28 10.04 20.32
CA GLU A 4 3.71 8.71 20.19
C GLU A 4 4.68 7.66 20.76
N PRO A 5 4.15 6.61 21.42
CA PRO A 5 5.00 5.53 21.91
C PRO A 5 5.81 4.86 20.79
N GLY A 6 7.08 4.59 21.04
CA GLY A 6 7.95 3.90 20.09
C GLY A 6 8.72 4.80 19.13
N ILE A 7 8.45 6.12 19.11
CA ILE A 7 9.22 7.05 18.29
C ILE A 7 10.39 7.60 19.12
N PRO A 8 11.66 7.41 18.66
CA PRO A 8 12.81 7.97 19.36
C PRO A 8 12.74 9.50 19.46
N ASP A 9 13.27 10.05 20.56
CA ASP A 9 13.21 11.49 20.83
C ASP A 9 13.85 12.39 19.76
N HIS A 10 14.82 11.86 19.02
CA HIS A 10 15.50 12.62 17.97
C HIS A 10 14.75 12.61 16.63
N LEU A 11 13.62 11.90 16.54
CA LEU A 11 12.80 11.85 15.34
C LEU A 11 11.52 12.66 15.50
N THR A 12 11.12 13.30 14.42
CA THR A 12 9.82 13.97 14.36
C THR A 12 8.76 12.94 14.00
N PRO A 13 7.63 12.86 14.74
CA PRO A 13 6.52 11.99 14.36
C PRO A 13 6.00 12.31 12.95
N LEU A 14 5.61 11.28 12.21
CA LEU A 14 5.01 11.44 10.90
C LEU A 14 3.66 12.14 11.02
N LYS A 15 3.42 13.06 10.09
CA LYS A 15 2.11 13.68 9.96
C LYS A 15 1.18 12.68 9.25
N THR A 16 0.10 12.30 9.91
CA THR A 16 -0.88 11.38 9.32
C THR A 16 -1.83 12.12 8.38
N ALA A 17 -2.34 11.39 7.39
CA ALA A 17 -3.40 11.86 6.52
C ALA A 17 -4.76 11.47 7.09
N SER A 18 -5.74 12.36 6.95
CA SER A 18 -7.13 12.10 7.29
C SER A 18 -7.96 12.21 6.01
N PRO A 19 -8.10 11.12 5.25
CA PRO A 19 -8.79 11.17 3.97
C PRO A 19 -10.27 11.46 4.15
N GLN A 20 -10.86 12.13 3.15
CA GLN A 20 -12.27 12.47 3.11
C GLN A 20 -12.97 11.67 2.00
N ARG A 21 -14.27 11.43 2.19
CA ARG A 21 -15.10 10.84 1.12
C ARG A 21 -15.80 11.97 0.36
N LEU A 22 -15.49 12.03 -0.95
CA LEU A 22 -16.12 12.97 -1.87
C LEU A 22 -16.73 12.17 -3.03
N ASP A 23 -18.03 12.31 -3.24
CA ASP A 23 -18.77 11.62 -4.30
C ASP A 23 -18.52 10.10 -4.31
N GLY A 24 -18.49 9.48 -3.12
CA GLY A 24 -18.27 8.05 -2.96
C GLY A 24 -16.82 7.59 -3.11
N ARG A 25 -15.90 8.51 -3.31
CA ARG A 25 -14.47 8.22 -3.43
C ARG A 25 -13.70 8.79 -2.24
N TRP A 26 -12.65 8.09 -1.84
CA TRP A 26 -11.72 8.61 -0.83
C TRP A 26 -10.76 9.61 -1.47
N TRP A 27 -10.58 10.73 -0.79
CA TRP A 27 -9.79 11.87 -1.27
C TRP A 27 -8.69 12.22 -0.28
N SER A 28 -7.49 12.50 -0.80
CA SER A 28 -6.35 12.93 0.01
C SER A 28 -6.27 14.45 0.07
N ASP A 29 -6.45 15.03 1.26
CA ASP A 29 -6.25 16.47 1.48
C ASP A 29 -4.79 16.88 1.28
N GLN A 30 -3.85 15.98 1.60
CA GLN A 30 -2.42 16.28 1.52
C GLN A 30 -1.93 16.39 0.09
N HIS A 31 -2.50 15.62 -0.82
CA HIS A 31 -2.09 15.56 -2.22
C HIS A 31 -3.12 16.16 -3.17
N ASP A 32 -4.29 16.57 -2.66
CA ASP A 32 -5.41 17.07 -3.46
C ASP A 32 -5.76 16.12 -4.61
N ASP A 33 -5.86 14.85 -4.29
CA ASP A 33 -6.12 13.79 -5.28
C ASP A 33 -6.86 12.63 -4.63
N GLY A 34 -7.51 11.81 -5.47
CA GLY A 34 -8.22 10.63 -5.03
C GLY A 34 -7.29 9.48 -4.69
N TYR A 35 -7.65 8.71 -3.67
CA TYR A 35 -7.01 7.41 -3.45
C TYR A 35 -7.52 6.42 -4.49
N ARG A 36 -6.62 5.48 -4.88
CA ARG A 36 -7.01 4.40 -5.78
C ARG A 36 -8.02 3.49 -5.08
N GLY A 37 -9.10 3.18 -5.76
CA GLY A 37 -10.15 2.30 -5.25
C GLY A 37 -11.31 2.24 -6.22
N GLY A 38 -12.12 1.18 -6.12
CA GLY A 38 -13.28 0.98 -7.00
C GLY A 38 -12.99 0.08 -8.19
N GLY A 39 -13.95 -0.03 -9.10
CA GLY A 39 -14.11 -1.12 -10.06
C GLY A 39 -12.87 -1.56 -10.84
N ASP A 40 -12.18 -0.62 -11.48
CA ASP A 40 -11.07 -0.96 -12.38
C ASP A 40 -9.70 -0.91 -11.72
N ALA A 41 -9.62 -0.58 -10.42
CA ALA A 41 -8.34 -0.43 -9.73
C ALA A 41 -7.55 -1.75 -9.70
N ARG A 42 -8.19 -2.88 -9.50
CA ARG A 42 -7.54 -4.20 -9.50
C ARG A 42 -6.95 -4.52 -10.86
N GLN A 43 -7.70 -4.26 -11.94
CA GLN A 43 -7.25 -4.48 -13.31
C GLN A 43 -6.08 -3.56 -13.65
N GLU A 44 -6.14 -2.31 -13.24
CA GLU A 44 -5.06 -1.35 -13.43
C GLU A 44 -3.78 -1.82 -12.73
N ILE A 45 -3.87 -2.26 -11.49
CA ILE A 45 -2.72 -2.78 -10.73
C ILE A 45 -2.14 -4.00 -11.44
N ALA A 46 -2.99 -4.94 -11.87
CA ALA A 46 -2.55 -6.13 -12.58
C ALA A 46 -1.79 -5.77 -13.85
N THR A 47 -2.30 -4.83 -14.64
CA THR A 47 -1.69 -4.47 -15.93
C THR A 47 -0.46 -3.60 -15.75
N VAL A 48 -0.57 -2.52 -14.96
CA VAL A 48 0.49 -1.50 -14.86
C VAL A 48 1.65 -1.98 -14.01
N PHE A 49 1.37 -2.68 -12.91
CA PHE A 49 2.43 -3.07 -11.97
C PHE A 49 2.81 -4.54 -12.09
N HIS A 50 1.85 -5.44 -11.99
CA HIS A 50 2.16 -6.87 -11.93
C HIS A 50 2.74 -7.41 -13.25
N GLU A 51 2.08 -7.16 -14.36
CA GLU A 51 2.56 -7.63 -15.66
C GLU A 51 3.82 -6.88 -16.10
N ALA A 52 3.83 -5.56 -15.98
CA ALA A 52 4.96 -4.74 -16.40
C ALA A 52 6.24 -5.03 -15.61
N CYS A 53 6.11 -5.38 -14.33
CA CYS A 53 7.25 -5.71 -13.47
C CYS A 53 7.60 -7.20 -13.47
N GLY A 54 6.83 -8.05 -14.14
CA GLY A 54 7.09 -9.48 -14.19
C GLY A 54 6.97 -10.17 -12.84
N LEU A 55 5.98 -9.79 -12.01
CA LEU A 55 5.86 -10.31 -10.65
C LEU A 55 5.61 -11.81 -10.60
N ASP A 56 4.88 -12.38 -11.55
CA ASP A 56 4.61 -13.83 -11.56
C ASP A 56 5.91 -14.62 -11.64
N ASP A 57 6.85 -14.19 -12.46
CA ASP A 57 8.17 -14.83 -12.56
C ASP A 57 9.00 -14.60 -11.29
N LEU A 58 8.97 -13.39 -10.74
CA LEU A 58 9.65 -13.08 -9.49
C LEU A 58 9.17 -13.98 -8.35
N PHE A 59 7.88 -14.25 -8.27
CA PHE A 59 7.27 -15.04 -7.21
C PHE A 59 7.60 -16.52 -7.26
N GLN A 60 8.23 -17.00 -8.33
CA GLN A 60 8.73 -18.38 -8.40
C GLN A 60 10.04 -18.58 -7.64
N ASN A 61 10.70 -17.51 -7.22
CA ASN A 61 11.90 -17.59 -6.41
C ASN A 61 11.55 -17.93 -4.95
N PRO A 62 12.50 -18.51 -4.19
CA PRO A 62 12.25 -18.80 -2.77
C PRO A 62 11.91 -17.57 -1.93
N ILE A 63 12.47 -16.42 -2.28
CA ILE A 63 12.20 -15.14 -1.62
C ILE A 63 11.99 -14.10 -2.71
N ALA A 64 10.89 -13.38 -2.60
CA ALA A 64 10.60 -12.22 -3.45
C ALA A 64 10.54 -10.97 -2.58
N VAL A 65 11.17 -9.89 -3.05
CA VAL A 65 11.12 -8.57 -2.39
C VAL A 65 10.43 -7.59 -3.32
N VAL A 66 9.35 -6.99 -2.84
CA VAL A 66 8.61 -5.96 -3.59
C VAL A 66 8.59 -4.69 -2.76
N ALA A 67 9.04 -3.59 -3.35
CA ALA A 67 9.03 -2.29 -2.72
C ALA A 67 8.14 -1.33 -3.51
N GLU A 68 7.46 -0.44 -2.81
CA GLU A 68 6.70 0.63 -3.45
C GLU A 68 6.96 1.98 -2.78
N LEU A 69 6.80 3.04 -3.57
CA LEU A 69 6.78 4.41 -3.07
C LEU A 69 5.34 4.89 -3.06
N GLY A 70 4.86 5.30 -1.88
CA GLY A 70 3.48 5.75 -1.71
C GLY A 70 2.51 4.60 -1.44
N PHE A 71 2.35 4.27 -0.17
CA PHE A 71 1.44 3.20 0.26
C PHE A 71 -0.03 3.51 -0.07
N GLY A 72 -0.43 4.77 0.06
CA GLY A 72 -1.81 5.21 -0.13
C GLY A 72 -2.76 4.46 0.80
N ALA A 73 -3.79 3.85 0.23
CA ALA A 73 -4.77 3.04 0.96
C ALA A 73 -4.37 1.56 1.08
N GLY A 74 -3.24 1.16 0.52
CA GLY A 74 -2.71 -0.19 0.63
C GLY A 74 -3.23 -1.18 -0.43
N LEU A 75 -3.99 -0.71 -1.42
CA LEU A 75 -4.60 -1.60 -2.41
C LEU A 75 -3.56 -2.35 -3.24
N SER A 76 -2.50 -1.68 -3.69
CA SER A 76 -1.43 -2.31 -4.47
C SER A 76 -0.76 -3.42 -3.68
N MET A 77 -0.52 -3.21 -2.39
CA MET A 77 0.07 -4.24 -1.52
C MET A 77 -0.86 -5.42 -1.32
N LEU A 78 -2.15 -5.17 -1.09
CA LEU A 78 -3.13 -6.25 -0.94
C LEU A 78 -3.24 -7.10 -2.22
N GLU A 79 -3.30 -6.46 -3.38
CA GLU A 79 -3.33 -7.18 -4.67
C GLU A 79 -2.03 -7.96 -4.91
N THR A 80 -0.89 -7.43 -4.49
CA THR A 80 0.40 -8.12 -4.59
C THR A 80 0.42 -9.36 -3.72
N ILE A 81 -0.08 -9.28 -2.49
CA ILE A 81 -0.21 -10.44 -1.58
C ILE A 81 -1.13 -11.50 -2.18
N ASP A 82 -2.29 -11.09 -2.70
CA ASP A 82 -3.24 -12.02 -3.31
C ASP A 82 -2.61 -12.74 -4.50
N ARG A 83 -1.91 -12.02 -5.37
CA ARG A 83 -1.24 -12.63 -6.52
C ARG A 83 -0.13 -13.58 -6.10
N PHE A 84 0.66 -13.20 -5.09
CA PHE A 84 1.68 -14.08 -4.54
C PHE A 84 1.09 -15.40 -4.03
N ARG A 85 -0.03 -15.33 -3.31
CA ARG A 85 -0.71 -16.54 -2.81
C ARG A 85 -1.22 -17.43 -3.92
N GLU A 86 -1.59 -16.86 -5.07
CA GLU A 86 -2.08 -17.64 -6.21
C GLU A 86 -0.96 -18.37 -6.96
N VAL A 87 0.19 -17.72 -7.14
CA VAL A 87 1.19 -18.20 -8.11
C VAL A 87 2.49 -18.69 -7.48
N ALA A 88 2.80 -18.30 -6.26
CA ALA A 88 4.07 -18.66 -5.63
C ALA A 88 4.07 -20.12 -5.12
N PRO A 89 5.26 -20.78 -5.09
CA PRO A 89 5.39 -22.05 -4.41
C PRO A 89 5.00 -21.96 -2.93
N ALA A 90 4.55 -23.08 -2.35
CA ALA A 90 4.01 -23.11 -0.99
C ALA A 90 5.02 -22.67 0.09
N ASP A 91 6.31 -22.90 -0.15
CA ASP A 91 7.40 -22.55 0.77
C ASP A 91 8.06 -21.21 0.46
N ALA A 92 7.59 -20.50 -0.56
CA ALA A 92 8.12 -19.20 -0.93
C ALA A 92 7.77 -18.13 0.12
N ARG A 93 8.60 -17.08 0.18
CA ARG A 93 8.42 -15.96 1.10
C ARG A 93 8.34 -14.65 0.32
N LEU A 94 7.46 -13.78 0.77
CA LEU A 94 7.29 -12.43 0.23
C LEU A 94 7.68 -11.40 1.29
N CYS A 95 8.59 -10.51 0.92
CA CYS A 95 8.95 -9.35 1.72
C CYS A 95 8.41 -8.10 1.03
N LEU A 96 7.54 -7.36 1.72
CA LEU A 96 6.97 -6.12 1.21
C LEU A 96 7.57 -4.93 1.95
N VAL A 97 8.00 -3.92 1.19
CA VAL A 97 8.51 -2.66 1.73
C VAL A 97 7.73 -1.51 1.11
N SER A 98 7.17 -0.66 1.94
CA SER A 98 6.44 0.50 1.46
C SER A 98 6.83 1.74 2.24
N CYS A 99 6.89 2.88 1.54
CA CYS A 99 7.19 4.18 2.14
C CYS A 99 6.02 5.11 1.86
N GLU A 100 5.58 5.81 2.89
CA GLU A 100 4.48 6.77 2.79
C GLU A 100 4.80 8.01 3.62
N LYS A 101 4.77 9.17 2.96
CA LYS A 101 5.04 10.44 3.64
C LYS A 101 3.93 10.84 4.59
N PHE A 102 2.67 10.56 4.21
CA PHE A 102 1.48 10.90 4.99
C PHE A 102 0.62 9.64 5.17
N PRO A 103 0.99 8.74 6.10
CA PRO A 103 0.20 7.53 6.31
C PRO A 103 -1.22 7.87 6.78
N ILE A 104 -2.18 7.08 6.31
CA ILE A 104 -3.58 7.25 6.69
C ILE A 104 -3.73 6.94 8.18
N ASP A 105 -4.53 7.75 8.89
CA ASP A 105 -4.81 7.51 10.30
C ASP A 105 -5.59 6.18 10.49
N PRO A 106 -5.40 5.49 11.63
CA PRO A 106 -6.01 4.17 11.83
C PRO A 106 -7.54 4.15 11.73
N GLU A 107 -8.20 5.22 12.16
CA GLU A 107 -9.66 5.29 12.10
C GLU A 107 -10.17 5.31 10.66
N SER A 108 -9.56 6.14 9.81
CA SER A 108 -9.90 6.20 8.38
C SER A 108 -9.56 4.90 7.67
N ALA A 109 -8.43 4.27 8.00
CA ALA A 109 -8.00 3.01 7.40
C ALA A 109 -9.01 1.89 7.62
N LYS A 110 -9.66 1.85 8.79
CA LYS A 110 -10.68 0.85 9.09
C LYS A 110 -11.94 1.00 8.24
N GLU A 111 -12.24 2.21 7.79
CA GLU A 111 -13.42 2.51 6.98
C GLU A 111 -13.18 2.29 5.48
N MET A 112 -11.93 2.21 5.07
CA MET A 112 -11.55 2.02 3.66
C MET A 112 -11.49 0.53 3.31
#